data_73fdcd73c9b75d2c2d8d8d07b03aed83
#
_entry.id   73fdcd73c9b75d2c2d8d8d07b03aed83
#
_cell.length_a   1.000
_cell.length_b   1.000
_cell.length_c   1.000
_cell.angle_alpha   90.00
_cell.angle_beta   90.00
_cell.angle_gamma   90.00
#
_symmetry.space_group_name_H-M   'P 1'
#
loop_
_entity.id
_entity.type
_entity.pdbx_description
1 polymer ?
#
loop_
_entity_poly.entity_id
_entity_poly.type
_entity_poly.pdbx_seq_one_letter_code
_entity_poly.pdbx_strand_id
1 'polypeptide(L)'
;FLIFIIIIYAPFLIVNMIVIIEMTQLCGDFKIGDWDNAFFIVIAMNIGYTLLWPFFRKYFMKFMVMTFGLGTILIDGIIFYIACFFIPGVSVGPYAAIEVPIVISLATTLVANITNTNQFDKYLNKIIEHIPKKESEPKNPGVIMLEIDGLSINILKKAMDKGLMPTLKSWIDNDTHNLKGWETDLSSQTGASQAGILHGNNENIVAYRWVEKENNNQIVVSGKLSDAPLVEKRISNGEGLLVNGISISNMFSGDSKSAPLTSSRLGKITNINNETLNTVFLDAYNFQRIFAMFIWDILVELKSQVKHYVIDIKPRLRRG
;
A
#
# COMPACT_ATOMS: atom_id res chain seq x y z
N PHE A 1 26.30 -15.19 -10.97
CA PHE A 1 25.05 -14.58 -11.43
C PHE A 1 23.92 -15.61 -11.57
N LEU A 2 24.13 -16.72 -12.32
CA LEU A 2 23.13 -17.78 -12.53
C LEU A 2 22.69 -18.45 -11.21
N ILE A 3 23.65 -18.78 -10.35
CA ILE A 3 23.40 -19.39 -9.02
C ILE A 3 22.56 -18.45 -8.14
N PHE A 4 22.80 -17.16 -8.20
CA PHE A 4 22.03 -16.17 -7.44
C PHE A 4 20.58 -16.05 -7.93
N ILE A 5 20.36 -16.12 -9.25
CA ILE A 5 19.02 -16.17 -9.84
C ILE A 5 18.29 -17.44 -9.38
N ILE A 6 18.95 -18.61 -9.43
CA ILE A 6 18.36 -19.89 -9.00
C ILE A 6 17.96 -19.82 -7.51
N ILE A 7 18.81 -19.32 -6.64
CA ILE A 7 18.54 -19.22 -5.20
C ILE A 7 17.31 -18.33 -4.92
N ILE A 8 17.14 -17.24 -5.67
CA ILE A 8 16.00 -16.33 -5.48
C ILE A 8 14.71 -16.92 -6.02
N TYR A 9 14.73 -17.55 -7.21
CA TYR A 9 13.51 -17.98 -7.89
C TYR A 9 13.10 -19.42 -7.60
N ALA A 10 14.02 -20.28 -7.18
CA ALA A 10 13.69 -21.67 -6.86
C ALA A 10 12.63 -21.81 -5.74
N PRO A 11 12.65 -21.04 -4.65
CA PRO A 11 11.60 -21.11 -3.64
C PRO A 11 10.21 -20.83 -4.19
N PHE A 12 10.08 -19.84 -5.08
CA PHE A 12 8.80 -19.50 -5.73
C PHE A 12 8.32 -20.63 -6.63
N LEU A 13 9.22 -21.21 -7.43
CA LEU A 13 8.89 -22.31 -8.32
C LEU A 13 8.42 -23.54 -7.53
N ILE A 14 9.16 -23.92 -6.49
CA ILE A 14 8.85 -25.08 -5.65
C ILE A 14 7.50 -24.89 -4.95
N VAL A 15 7.28 -23.73 -4.33
CA VAL A 15 6.03 -23.47 -3.61
C VAL A 15 4.83 -23.44 -4.57
N ASN A 16 4.98 -22.85 -5.74
CA ASN A 16 3.90 -22.83 -6.73
C ASN A 16 3.59 -24.25 -7.25
N MET A 17 4.59 -25.09 -7.44
CA MET A 17 4.37 -26.48 -7.80
C MET A 17 3.62 -27.25 -6.69
N ILE A 18 4.03 -27.09 -5.44
CA ILE A 18 3.35 -27.71 -4.29
C ILE A 18 1.89 -27.27 -4.25
N VAL A 19 1.61 -25.95 -4.37
CA VAL A 19 0.26 -25.42 -4.38
C VAL A 19 -0.57 -26.05 -5.50
N ILE A 20 -0.05 -26.15 -6.72
CA ILE A 20 -0.75 -26.74 -7.85
C ILE A 20 -1.09 -28.21 -7.56
N ILE A 21 -0.17 -28.98 -7.01
CA ILE A 21 -0.39 -30.37 -6.64
C ILE A 21 -1.47 -30.50 -5.58
N GLU A 22 -1.38 -29.74 -4.48
CA GLU A 22 -2.37 -29.77 -3.41
C GLU A 22 -3.77 -29.33 -3.87
N MET A 23 -3.83 -28.34 -4.76
CA MET A 23 -5.11 -27.85 -5.30
C MET A 23 -5.83 -28.91 -6.16
N THR A 24 -5.15 -29.91 -6.70
CA THR A 24 -5.83 -31.04 -7.38
C THR A 24 -6.65 -31.90 -6.43
N GLN A 25 -6.34 -31.89 -5.14
CA GLN A 25 -7.10 -32.61 -4.12
C GLN A 25 -8.23 -31.76 -3.54
N LEU A 26 -8.07 -30.44 -3.57
CA LEU A 26 -9.02 -29.49 -2.98
C LEU A 26 -10.09 -29.03 -3.98
N CYS A 27 -9.70 -28.81 -5.24
CA CYS A 27 -10.63 -28.37 -6.30
C CYS A 27 -11.15 -29.56 -7.09
N GLY A 28 -12.45 -29.79 -7.04
CA GLY A 28 -13.10 -30.91 -7.72
C GLY A 28 -13.04 -30.84 -9.26
N ASP A 29 -12.84 -29.65 -9.83
CA ASP A 29 -12.77 -29.38 -11.26
C ASP A 29 -11.35 -29.14 -11.78
N PHE A 30 -10.32 -29.51 -10.99
CA PHE A 30 -8.90 -29.41 -11.36
C PHE A 30 -8.22 -30.77 -11.26
N LYS A 31 -7.63 -31.23 -12.34
CA LYS A 31 -6.87 -32.50 -12.36
C LYS A 31 -5.62 -32.34 -13.21
N ILE A 32 -4.53 -32.95 -12.73
CA ILE A 32 -3.27 -33.12 -13.47
C ILE A 32 -2.98 -34.61 -13.62
N GLY A 33 -2.39 -34.99 -14.75
CA GLY A 33 -2.04 -36.38 -15.02
C GLY A 33 -0.88 -36.85 -14.12
N ASP A 34 0.20 -36.09 -14.15
CA ASP A 34 1.43 -36.40 -13.41
C ASP A 34 1.93 -35.15 -12.66
N TRP A 35 2.76 -35.35 -11.65
CA TRP A 35 3.35 -34.24 -10.88
C TRP A 35 4.24 -33.32 -11.74
N ASP A 36 4.82 -33.84 -12.83
CA ASP A 36 5.60 -33.06 -13.79
C ASP A 36 4.75 -31.98 -14.47
N ASN A 37 3.46 -32.20 -14.61
CA ASN A 37 2.54 -31.22 -15.16
C ASN A 37 2.50 -29.95 -14.31
N ALA A 38 2.67 -30.04 -12.99
CA ALA A 38 2.75 -28.87 -12.11
C ALA A 38 3.94 -27.95 -12.48
N PHE A 39 5.10 -28.57 -12.81
CA PHE A 39 6.26 -27.81 -13.27
C PHE A 39 5.97 -27.10 -14.60
N PHE A 40 5.39 -27.82 -15.57
CA PHE A 40 5.04 -27.21 -16.88
C PHE A 40 3.99 -26.12 -16.75
N ILE A 41 3.00 -26.26 -15.85
CA ILE A 41 2.01 -25.21 -15.58
C ILE A 41 2.70 -23.96 -15.05
N VAL A 42 3.59 -24.08 -14.04
CA VAL A 42 4.30 -22.93 -13.48
C VAL A 42 5.15 -22.23 -14.54
N ILE A 43 5.86 -22.96 -15.37
CA ILE A 43 6.67 -22.40 -16.47
C ILE A 43 5.78 -21.70 -17.50
N ALA A 44 4.68 -22.35 -17.92
CA ALA A 44 3.74 -21.77 -18.88
C ALA A 44 3.08 -20.49 -18.32
N MET A 45 2.70 -20.47 -17.05
CA MET A 45 2.21 -19.26 -16.37
C MET A 45 3.25 -18.15 -16.40
N ASN A 46 4.51 -18.43 -16.04
CA ASN A 46 5.58 -17.41 -16.06
C ASN A 46 5.80 -16.83 -17.46
N ILE A 47 5.77 -17.70 -18.50
CA ILE A 47 5.82 -17.25 -19.89
C ILE A 47 4.59 -16.38 -20.23
N GLY A 48 3.39 -16.84 -19.84
CA GLY A 48 2.14 -16.11 -20.00
C GLY A 48 2.18 -14.72 -19.36
N TYR A 49 2.66 -14.63 -18.12
CA TYR A 49 2.87 -13.35 -17.45
C TYR A 49 3.84 -12.45 -18.20
N THR A 50 4.97 -12.98 -18.64
CA THR A 50 5.98 -12.19 -19.34
C THR A 50 5.44 -11.60 -20.65
N LEU A 51 4.62 -12.35 -21.37
CA LEU A 51 4.09 -11.95 -22.67
C LEU A 51 2.81 -11.10 -22.55
N LEU A 52 1.88 -11.49 -21.68
CA LEU A 52 0.55 -10.90 -21.63
C LEU A 52 0.47 -9.73 -20.63
N TRP A 53 1.27 -9.74 -19.57
CA TRP A 53 1.23 -8.70 -18.55
C TRP A 53 1.49 -7.28 -19.07
N PRO A 54 2.47 -7.02 -19.95
CA PRO A 54 2.65 -5.69 -20.53
C PRO A 54 1.42 -5.19 -21.29
N PHE A 55 0.69 -6.10 -21.98
CA PHE A 55 -0.55 -5.78 -22.67
C PHE A 55 -1.66 -5.39 -21.68
N PHE A 56 -1.91 -6.22 -20.65
CA PHE A 56 -2.91 -5.93 -19.64
C PHE A 56 -2.60 -4.64 -18.90
N ARG A 57 -1.34 -4.39 -18.55
CA ARG A 57 -0.88 -3.16 -17.94
C ARG A 57 -1.19 -1.93 -18.82
N LYS A 58 -1.00 -2.03 -20.12
CA LYS A 58 -1.21 -0.91 -21.03
C LYS A 58 -2.70 -0.58 -21.22
N TYR A 59 -3.55 -1.58 -21.35
CA TYR A 59 -4.94 -1.39 -21.76
C TYR A 59 -5.96 -1.52 -20.64
N PHE A 60 -5.68 -2.29 -19.60
CA PHE A 60 -6.61 -2.61 -18.54
C PHE A 60 -6.25 -1.98 -17.18
N MET A 61 -5.26 -1.10 -17.14
CA MET A 61 -4.82 -0.43 -15.94
C MET A 61 -5.96 0.20 -15.13
N LYS A 62 -6.82 0.97 -15.81
CA LYS A 62 -7.94 1.65 -15.13
C LYS A 62 -8.87 0.65 -14.45
N PHE A 63 -9.17 -0.45 -15.11
CA PHE A 63 -10.01 -1.51 -14.56
C PHE A 63 -9.37 -2.14 -13.33
N MET A 64 -8.08 -2.44 -13.37
CA MET A 64 -7.34 -2.99 -12.22
C MET A 64 -7.37 -2.05 -11.02
N VAL A 65 -7.13 -0.76 -11.23
CA VAL A 65 -7.17 0.25 -10.15
C VAL A 65 -8.59 0.45 -9.63
N MET A 66 -9.60 0.54 -10.51
CA MET A 66 -11.01 0.71 -10.11
C MET A 66 -11.57 -0.47 -9.31
N THR A 67 -11.07 -1.68 -9.58
CA THR A 67 -11.45 -2.90 -8.87
C THR A 67 -10.59 -3.14 -7.63
N PHE A 68 -9.80 -2.14 -7.20
CA PHE A 68 -8.80 -2.32 -6.13
C PHE A 68 -7.92 -3.55 -6.38
N GLY A 69 -7.63 -3.84 -7.70
CA GLY A 69 -6.84 -4.93 -8.23
C GLY A 69 -7.52 -6.31 -8.25
N LEU A 70 -8.78 -6.45 -7.80
CA LEU A 70 -9.52 -7.71 -8.03
C LEU A 70 -9.50 -8.13 -9.52
N GLY A 71 -9.36 -7.15 -10.43
CA GLY A 71 -9.16 -7.40 -11.85
C GLY A 71 -7.90 -8.21 -12.16
N THR A 72 -6.87 -8.19 -11.32
CA THR A 72 -5.66 -9.02 -11.52
C THR A 72 -5.96 -10.50 -11.34
N ILE A 73 -6.84 -10.86 -10.40
CA ILE A 73 -7.25 -12.25 -10.17
C ILE A 73 -7.88 -12.85 -11.43
N LEU A 74 -8.68 -12.05 -12.15
CA LEU A 74 -9.26 -12.50 -13.41
C LEU A 74 -8.19 -12.73 -14.49
N ILE A 75 -7.18 -11.86 -14.54
CA ILE A 75 -6.06 -12.00 -15.47
C ILE A 75 -5.23 -13.22 -15.11
N ASP A 76 -4.95 -13.43 -13.82
CA ASP A 76 -4.24 -14.59 -13.32
C ASP A 76 -5.00 -15.88 -13.67
N GLY A 77 -6.32 -15.87 -13.52
CA GLY A 77 -7.20 -16.96 -13.92
C GLY A 77 -7.14 -17.26 -15.43
N ILE A 78 -7.17 -16.23 -16.26
CA ILE A 78 -7.04 -16.37 -17.70
C ILE A 78 -5.68 -16.96 -18.09
N ILE A 79 -4.60 -16.45 -17.50
CA ILE A 79 -3.23 -16.94 -17.77
C ILE A 79 -3.11 -18.41 -17.34
N PHE A 80 -3.62 -18.74 -16.15
CA PHE A 80 -3.62 -20.11 -15.64
C PHE A 80 -4.43 -21.05 -16.53
N TYR A 81 -5.65 -20.64 -16.92
CA TYR A 81 -6.52 -21.42 -17.80
C TYR A 81 -5.85 -21.67 -19.16
N ILE A 82 -5.27 -20.66 -19.77
CA ILE A 82 -4.55 -20.77 -21.03
C ILE A 82 -3.32 -21.67 -20.86
N ALA A 83 -2.55 -21.53 -19.78
CA ALA A 83 -1.40 -22.38 -19.50
C ALA A 83 -1.79 -23.87 -19.41
N CYS A 84 -2.86 -24.17 -18.66
CA CYS A 84 -3.38 -25.53 -18.53
C CYS A 84 -3.91 -26.12 -19.85
N PHE A 85 -4.49 -25.29 -20.72
CA PHE A 85 -5.04 -25.72 -22.01
C PHE A 85 -3.98 -26.34 -22.92
N PHE A 86 -2.74 -25.87 -22.88
CA PHE A 86 -1.65 -26.36 -23.72
C PHE A 86 -0.91 -27.58 -23.14
N ILE A 87 -1.23 -28.03 -21.93
CA ILE A 87 -0.50 -29.13 -21.28
C ILE A 87 -1.35 -30.41 -21.33
N PRO A 88 -0.87 -31.47 -22.01
CA PRO A 88 -1.61 -32.72 -22.08
C PRO A 88 -1.83 -33.36 -20.71
N GLY A 89 -2.99 -33.93 -20.48
CA GLY A 89 -3.33 -34.57 -19.21
C GLY A 89 -3.77 -33.61 -18.11
N VAL A 90 -3.91 -32.31 -18.39
CA VAL A 90 -4.43 -31.31 -17.45
C VAL A 90 -5.86 -30.94 -17.83
N SER A 91 -6.76 -30.96 -16.85
CA SER A 91 -8.12 -30.44 -16.99
C SER A 91 -8.39 -29.40 -15.92
N VAL A 92 -8.91 -28.26 -16.34
CA VAL A 92 -9.23 -27.12 -15.45
C VAL A 92 -10.65 -26.63 -15.72
N GLY A 93 -11.43 -26.55 -14.67
CA GLY A 93 -12.77 -25.96 -14.71
C GLY A 93 -12.79 -24.49 -14.31
N PRO A 94 -13.94 -23.82 -14.42
CA PRO A 94 -14.06 -22.39 -14.16
C PRO A 94 -13.80 -22.01 -12.70
N TYR A 95 -14.09 -22.87 -11.72
CA TYR A 95 -13.82 -22.62 -10.32
C TYR A 95 -12.31 -22.70 -10.05
N ALA A 96 -11.65 -23.74 -10.50
CA ALA A 96 -10.21 -23.89 -10.36
C ALA A 96 -9.43 -22.76 -11.05
N ALA A 97 -9.92 -22.25 -12.18
CA ALA A 97 -9.31 -21.11 -12.87
C ALA A 97 -9.25 -19.84 -12.01
N ILE A 98 -10.08 -19.73 -10.97
CA ILE A 98 -10.08 -18.61 -10.03
C ILE A 98 -9.36 -19.00 -8.73
N GLU A 99 -9.69 -20.15 -8.16
CA GLU A 99 -9.20 -20.57 -6.83
C GLU A 99 -7.71 -20.87 -6.83
N VAL A 100 -7.20 -21.58 -7.84
CA VAL A 100 -5.79 -21.96 -7.90
C VAL A 100 -4.86 -20.73 -7.99
N PRO A 101 -5.07 -19.76 -8.90
CA PRO A 101 -4.28 -18.54 -8.92
C PRO A 101 -4.32 -17.74 -7.60
N ILE A 102 -5.47 -17.67 -6.91
CA ILE A 102 -5.56 -17.00 -5.61
C ILE A 102 -4.63 -17.67 -4.59
N VAL A 103 -4.63 -18.99 -4.51
CA VAL A 103 -3.79 -19.72 -3.57
C VAL A 103 -2.31 -19.62 -3.94
N ILE A 104 -1.96 -19.75 -5.23
CA ILE A 104 -0.61 -19.48 -5.74
C ILE A 104 -0.13 -18.10 -5.32
N SER A 105 -0.96 -17.13 -5.50
CA SER A 105 -0.74 -15.75 -5.16
C SER A 105 -0.44 -15.52 -3.69
N LEU A 106 -1.26 -16.09 -2.80
CA LEU A 106 -1.03 -16.03 -1.35
C LEU A 106 0.27 -16.72 -0.95
N ALA A 107 0.54 -17.90 -1.50
CA ALA A 107 1.76 -18.64 -1.24
C ALA A 107 3.01 -17.87 -1.73
N THR A 108 2.96 -17.33 -2.93
CA THR A 108 4.02 -16.47 -3.49
C THR A 108 4.27 -15.25 -2.61
N THR A 109 3.21 -14.65 -2.08
CA THR A 109 3.30 -13.52 -1.14
C THR A 109 4.06 -13.89 0.13
N LEU A 110 3.77 -15.07 0.70
CA LEU A 110 4.48 -15.56 1.89
C LEU A 110 5.96 -15.78 1.60
N VAL A 111 6.29 -16.43 0.48
CA VAL A 111 7.69 -16.66 0.07
C VAL A 111 8.42 -15.35 -0.11
N ALA A 112 7.82 -14.38 -0.78
CA ALA A 112 8.45 -13.08 -1.02
C ALA A 112 8.70 -12.28 0.28
N ASN A 113 7.81 -12.41 1.28
CA ASN A 113 8.03 -11.83 2.59
C ASN A 113 9.22 -12.50 3.31
N ILE A 114 9.30 -13.83 3.27
CA ILE A 114 10.39 -14.59 3.92
C ILE A 114 11.73 -14.30 3.23
N THR A 115 11.75 -14.20 1.90
CA THR A 115 12.97 -13.96 1.12
C THR A 115 13.34 -12.49 0.99
N ASN A 116 12.55 -11.59 1.56
CA ASN A 116 12.72 -10.13 1.46
C ASN A 116 12.88 -9.64 0.00
N THR A 117 12.16 -10.25 -0.92
CA THR A 117 12.22 -9.91 -2.36
C THR A 117 11.15 -8.91 -2.77
N ASN A 118 10.69 -8.07 -1.83
CA ASN A 118 9.65 -7.09 -2.06
C ASN A 118 10.05 -6.07 -3.14
N GLN A 119 9.29 -6.01 -4.21
CA GLN A 119 9.55 -5.10 -5.33
C GLN A 119 9.33 -3.63 -4.96
N PHE A 120 8.46 -3.35 -4.00
CA PHE A 120 8.25 -1.98 -3.51
C PHE A 120 9.51 -1.42 -2.85
N ASP A 121 10.22 -2.22 -2.04
CA ASP A 121 11.48 -1.81 -1.44
C ASP A 121 12.57 -1.59 -2.49
N LYS A 122 12.61 -2.44 -3.53
CA LYS A 122 13.52 -2.23 -4.68
C LYS A 122 13.19 -0.94 -5.43
N TYR A 123 11.91 -0.64 -5.60
CA TYR A 123 11.47 0.61 -6.23
C TYR A 123 11.84 1.83 -5.38
N LEU A 124 11.60 1.79 -4.07
CA LEU A 124 12.01 2.85 -3.15
C LEU A 124 13.52 3.06 -3.15
N ASN A 125 14.29 1.97 -3.09
CA ASN A 125 15.76 2.03 -3.14
C ASN A 125 16.23 2.67 -4.45
N LYS A 126 15.63 2.32 -5.59
CA LYS A 126 15.92 2.95 -6.88
C LYS A 126 15.63 4.46 -6.88
N ILE A 127 14.53 4.90 -6.26
CA ILE A 127 14.25 6.33 -6.08
C ILE A 127 15.32 6.99 -5.20
N ILE A 128 15.65 6.37 -4.07
CA ILE A 128 16.63 6.87 -3.12
C ILE A 128 18.02 7.00 -3.75
N GLU A 129 18.42 6.03 -4.59
CA GLU A 129 19.70 6.07 -5.33
C GLU A 129 19.80 7.25 -6.30
N HIS A 130 18.67 7.74 -6.82
CA HIS A 130 18.63 8.89 -7.73
C HIS A 130 18.59 10.25 -7.02
N ILE A 131 18.53 10.26 -5.67
CA ILE A 131 18.65 11.49 -4.90
C ILE A 131 20.11 11.92 -4.94
N PRO A 132 20.42 13.18 -5.32
CA PRO A 132 21.76 13.69 -5.27
C PRO A 132 22.33 13.54 -3.85
N LYS A 133 23.29 12.65 -3.67
CA LYS A 133 24.02 12.56 -2.41
C LYS A 133 24.84 13.83 -2.26
N LYS A 134 24.57 14.59 -1.22
CA LYS A 134 25.41 15.72 -0.86
C LYS A 134 26.75 15.14 -0.39
N GLU A 135 27.82 15.40 -1.12
CA GLU A 135 29.18 14.87 -0.83
C GLU A 135 29.80 15.46 0.45
N SER A 136 29.16 16.42 1.10
CA SER A 136 29.65 16.99 2.35
C SER A 136 29.04 16.27 3.54
N GLU A 137 29.87 15.89 4.50
CA GLU A 137 29.36 15.44 5.82
C GLU A 137 28.40 16.48 6.37
N PRO A 138 27.23 16.06 6.86
CA PRO A 138 26.25 16.98 7.42
C PRO A 138 26.87 17.68 8.63
N LYS A 139 26.98 19.00 8.56
CA LYS A 139 27.52 19.83 9.66
C LYS A 139 26.60 19.82 10.90
N ASN A 140 25.33 19.45 10.71
CA ASN A 140 24.34 19.43 11.76
C ASN A 140 23.76 18.01 11.92
N PRO A 141 23.42 17.59 13.16
CA PRO A 141 22.73 16.33 13.40
C PRO A 141 21.40 16.29 12.66
N GLY A 142 21.02 15.10 12.19
CA GLY A 142 19.73 14.87 11.55
C GLY A 142 18.59 14.95 12.58
N VAL A 143 17.39 15.26 12.09
CA VAL A 143 16.16 15.30 12.91
C VAL A 143 15.22 14.20 12.39
N ILE A 144 14.68 13.40 13.33
CA ILE A 144 13.62 12.43 13.07
C ILE A 144 12.36 12.95 13.74
N MET A 145 11.31 13.16 12.96
CA MET A 145 9.98 13.52 13.46
C MET A 145 9.06 12.31 13.32
N LEU A 146 8.45 11.89 14.45
CA LEU A 146 7.47 10.80 14.47
C LEU A 146 6.09 11.41 14.71
N GLU A 147 5.19 11.26 13.75
CA GLU A 147 3.81 11.73 13.85
C GLU A 147 2.88 10.54 14.17
N ILE A 148 2.04 10.70 15.17
CA ILE A 148 0.99 9.74 15.53
C ILE A 148 -0.34 10.49 15.50
N ASP A 149 -1.15 10.18 14.50
CA ASP A 149 -2.44 10.82 14.28
C ASP A 149 -3.41 10.57 15.45
N GLY A 150 -4.11 11.61 15.88
CA GLY A 150 -5.14 11.54 16.91
C GLY A 150 -4.64 11.22 18.33
N LEU A 151 -3.34 11.27 18.61
CA LEU A 151 -2.79 10.99 19.93
C LEU A 151 -2.93 12.20 20.87
N SER A 152 -3.83 12.10 21.86
CA SER A 152 -3.96 13.13 22.89
C SER A 152 -2.90 12.98 23.99
N ILE A 153 -2.46 14.10 24.55
CA ILE A 153 -1.49 14.14 25.67
C ILE A 153 -1.97 13.32 26.89
N ASN A 154 -3.27 13.29 27.15
CA ASN A 154 -3.84 12.54 28.28
C ASN A 154 -3.74 11.03 28.06
N ILE A 155 -3.95 10.56 26.83
CA ILE A 155 -3.80 9.14 26.47
C ILE A 155 -2.32 8.75 26.51
N LEU A 156 -1.44 9.62 26.01
CA LEU A 156 0.00 9.41 26.05
C LEU A 156 0.51 9.26 27.50
N LYS A 157 0.11 10.16 28.39
CA LYS A 157 0.47 10.06 29.83
C LYS A 157 -0.02 8.75 30.44
N LYS A 158 -1.28 8.38 30.22
CA LYS A 158 -1.82 7.09 30.69
C LYS A 158 -1.06 5.88 30.13
N ALA A 159 -0.59 5.94 28.90
CA ALA A 159 0.20 4.87 28.29
C ALA A 159 1.58 4.75 28.94
N MET A 160 2.24 5.86 29.21
CA MET A 160 3.51 5.90 29.96
C MET A 160 3.34 5.35 31.38
N ASP A 161 2.30 5.77 32.10
CA ASP A 161 2.02 5.31 33.48
C ASP A 161 1.73 3.80 33.53
N LYS A 162 1.16 3.24 32.49
CA LYS A 162 0.93 1.80 32.37
C LYS A 162 2.14 1.02 31.83
N GLY A 163 3.30 1.66 31.65
CA GLY A 163 4.51 1.02 31.13
C GLY A 163 4.44 0.60 29.67
N LEU A 164 3.45 1.09 28.89
CA LEU A 164 3.29 0.76 27.48
C LEU A 164 4.26 1.52 26.57
N MET A 165 4.88 2.59 27.09
CA MET A 165 5.86 3.41 26.37
C MET A 165 7.10 3.66 27.24
N PRO A 166 7.88 2.62 27.55
CA PRO A 166 8.96 2.71 28.52
C PRO A 166 10.10 3.65 28.07
N THR A 167 10.43 3.65 26.78
CA THR A 167 11.47 4.52 26.23
C THR A 167 11.09 5.99 26.36
N LEU A 168 9.86 6.35 25.94
CA LEU A 168 9.39 7.73 26.03
C LEU A 168 9.32 8.19 27.48
N LYS A 169 8.83 7.32 28.38
CA LYS A 169 8.81 7.60 29.82
C LYS A 169 10.22 7.87 30.37
N SER A 170 11.20 7.03 30.00
CA SER A 170 12.59 7.21 30.39
C SER A 170 13.17 8.54 29.90
N TRP A 171 12.85 8.98 28.69
CA TRP A 171 13.30 10.28 28.17
C TRP A 171 12.77 11.46 28.98
N ILE A 172 11.51 11.37 29.42
CA ILE A 172 10.89 12.42 30.24
C ILE A 172 11.43 12.38 31.67
N ASP A 173 11.51 11.18 32.28
CA ASP A 173 11.97 11.01 33.63
C ASP A 173 13.47 11.42 33.82
N ASN A 174 14.27 11.30 32.77
CA ASN A 174 15.70 11.70 32.74
C ASN A 174 15.93 13.14 32.25
N ASP A 175 14.87 13.93 32.06
CA ASP A 175 14.94 15.32 31.57
C ASP A 175 15.68 15.50 30.23
N THR A 176 15.80 14.45 29.45
CA THR A 176 16.40 14.54 28.11
C THR A 176 15.42 15.10 27.06
N HIS A 177 14.13 14.97 27.31
CA HIS A 177 13.04 15.45 26.47
C HIS A 177 11.92 16.07 27.32
N ASN A 178 11.22 17.05 26.75
CA ASN A 178 10.09 17.70 27.38
C ASN A 178 8.78 17.32 26.70
N LEU A 179 7.78 16.90 27.49
CA LEU A 179 6.43 16.67 27.00
C LEU A 179 5.59 17.92 27.18
N LYS A 180 5.13 18.50 26.06
CA LYS A 180 4.27 19.68 26.05
C LYS A 180 2.93 19.35 25.39
N GLY A 181 1.84 19.89 25.94
CA GLY A 181 0.54 19.91 25.27
C GLY A 181 0.55 20.95 24.17
N TRP A 182 -0.09 20.62 23.07
CA TRP A 182 -0.33 21.53 21.95
C TRP A 182 -1.83 21.61 21.68
N GLU A 183 -2.35 22.80 21.55
CA GLU A 183 -3.72 23.01 21.09
C GLU A 183 -3.73 23.09 19.57
N THR A 184 -4.56 22.25 18.97
CA THR A 184 -4.71 22.24 17.50
C THR A 184 -5.53 23.43 17.03
N ASP A 185 -5.40 23.80 15.77
CA ASP A 185 -6.22 24.81 15.12
C ASP A 185 -7.71 24.43 15.12
N LEU A 186 -8.59 25.40 14.86
CA LEU A 186 -10.03 25.15 14.77
C LEU A 186 -10.41 24.05 13.78
N SER A 187 -9.66 23.90 12.71
CA SER A 187 -9.87 22.81 11.72
C SER A 187 -9.55 21.42 12.28
N SER A 188 -8.68 21.32 13.30
CA SER A 188 -8.38 20.12 14.11
C SER A 188 -8.46 18.77 13.36
N GLN A 189 -7.83 18.68 12.19
CA GLN A 189 -7.87 17.48 11.35
C GLN A 189 -6.58 17.28 10.55
N THR A 190 -6.31 16.05 10.11
CA THR A 190 -5.06 15.63 9.46
C THR A 190 -4.67 16.50 8.27
N GLY A 191 -5.63 16.91 7.42
CA GLY A 191 -5.34 17.75 6.27
C GLY A 191 -4.76 19.12 6.63
N ALA A 192 -5.32 19.80 7.64
CA ALA A 192 -4.79 21.07 8.10
C ALA A 192 -3.44 20.91 8.81
N SER A 193 -3.29 19.87 9.63
CA SER A 193 -2.03 19.59 10.33
C SER A 193 -0.89 19.26 9.35
N GLN A 194 -1.11 18.38 8.38
CA GLN A 194 -0.10 18.07 7.36
C GLN A 194 0.21 19.27 6.46
N ALA A 195 -0.77 20.10 6.14
CA ALA A 195 -0.53 21.33 5.41
C ALA A 195 0.40 22.27 6.19
N GLY A 196 0.13 22.48 7.47
CA GLY A 196 0.98 23.29 8.35
C GLY A 196 2.40 22.73 8.48
N ILE A 197 2.54 21.41 8.65
CA ILE A 197 3.87 20.75 8.77
C ILE A 197 4.65 20.84 7.44
N LEU A 198 4.01 20.50 6.32
CA LEU A 198 4.70 20.33 5.04
C LEU A 198 4.88 21.62 4.26
N HIS A 199 3.98 22.61 4.41
CA HIS A 199 4.02 23.86 3.67
C HIS A 199 4.15 25.11 4.56
N GLY A 200 4.11 24.97 5.90
CA GLY A 200 4.10 26.09 6.84
C GLY A 200 2.82 26.92 6.74
N ASN A 201 1.80 26.43 6.08
CA ASN A 201 0.56 27.14 5.78
C ASN A 201 -0.63 26.16 5.78
N ASN A 202 -1.65 26.45 6.56
CA ASN A 202 -2.92 25.73 6.57
C ASN A 202 -4.14 26.66 6.37
N GLU A 203 -3.92 27.88 5.91
CA GLU A 203 -4.99 28.81 5.61
C GLU A 203 -5.96 28.22 4.57
N ASN A 204 -7.23 28.57 4.74
CA ASN A 204 -8.32 28.09 3.86
C ASN A 204 -8.58 26.56 3.91
N ILE A 205 -8.03 25.84 4.88
CA ILE A 205 -8.42 24.47 5.21
C ILE A 205 -9.30 24.50 6.47
N VAL A 206 -10.53 24.94 6.28
CA VAL A 206 -11.43 25.30 7.39
C VAL A 206 -12.03 24.11 8.13
N ALA A 207 -12.09 22.94 7.46
CA ALA A 207 -12.64 21.71 8.02
C ALA A 207 -12.22 20.49 7.20
N TYR A 208 -12.68 19.29 7.60
CA TYR A 208 -12.56 18.09 6.77
C TYR A 208 -13.34 18.20 5.46
N ARG A 209 -14.53 18.85 5.52
CA ARG A 209 -15.41 19.08 4.38
C ARG A 209 -16.12 20.42 4.53
N TRP A 210 -16.10 21.23 3.47
CA TRP A 210 -16.77 22.54 3.47
C TRP A 210 -17.34 22.88 2.09
N VAL A 211 -18.19 23.91 2.05
CA VAL A 211 -18.78 24.44 0.82
C VAL A 211 -18.16 25.80 0.52
N GLU A 212 -17.68 25.96 -0.70
CA GLU A 212 -17.16 27.23 -1.22
C GLU A 212 -18.28 27.97 -1.95
N LYS A 213 -18.93 28.90 -1.26
CA LYS A 213 -20.05 29.65 -1.82
C LYS A 213 -19.64 30.50 -3.03
N GLU A 214 -18.45 31.08 -2.99
CA GLU A 214 -17.88 31.92 -4.04
C GLU A 214 -17.50 31.13 -5.29
N ASN A 215 -17.35 29.80 -5.15
CA ASN A 215 -16.98 28.89 -6.21
C ASN A 215 -18.15 27.92 -6.54
N ASN A 216 -19.29 28.49 -6.94
CA ASN A 216 -20.51 27.77 -7.35
C ASN A 216 -21.00 26.73 -6.33
N ASN A 217 -20.85 26.96 -5.04
CA ASN A 217 -21.16 26.04 -3.96
C ASN A 217 -20.40 24.71 -4.07
N GLN A 218 -19.17 24.75 -4.58
CA GLN A 218 -18.34 23.57 -4.67
C GLN A 218 -18.09 22.98 -3.29
N ILE A 219 -18.30 21.66 -3.16
CA ILE A 219 -17.93 20.94 -1.95
C ILE A 219 -16.47 20.54 -2.08
N VAL A 220 -15.65 20.93 -1.11
CA VAL A 220 -14.23 20.53 -0.99
C VAL A 220 -14.08 19.61 0.20
N VAL A 221 -13.34 18.51 0.01
CA VAL A 221 -13.03 17.54 1.06
C VAL A 221 -11.51 17.39 1.12
N SER A 222 -10.88 17.83 2.21
CA SER A 222 -9.42 17.93 2.32
C SER A 222 -8.70 16.58 2.10
N GLY A 223 -9.29 15.47 2.54
CA GLY A 223 -8.75 14.12 2.38
C GLY A 223 -9.12 13.41 1.08
N LYS A 224 -9.88 14.06 0.17
CA LYS A 224 -10.31 13.41 -1.08
C LYS A 224 -9.24 13.56 -2.16
N LEU A 225 -8.88 12.45 -2.81
CA LEU A 225 -7.87 12.41 -3.86
C LEU A 225 -8.11 13.43 -4.99
N SER A 226 -9.37 13.68 -5.35
CA SER A 226 -9.72 14.66 -6.40
C SER A 226 -9.50 16.10 -5.97
N ASP A 227 -9.58 16.39 -4.68
CA ASP A 227 -9.59 17.74 -4.12
C ASP A 227 -8.22 18.13 -3.53
N ALA A 228 -7.42 17.14 -3.13
CA ALA A 228 -6.08 17.35 -2.57
C ALA A 228 -5.16 18.21 -3.47
N PRO A 229 -5.14 18.05 -4.82
CA PRO A 229 -4.35 18.93 -5.68
C PRO A 229 -4.81 20.39 -5.64
N LEU A 230 -6.12 20.63 -5.52
CA LEU A 230 -6.69 21.98 -5.40
C LEU A 230 -6.28 22.62 -4.08
N VAL A 231 -6.37 21.85 -2.99
CA VAL A 231 -5.98 22.31 -1.66
C VAL A 231 -4.48 22.61 -1.63
N GLU A 232 -3.63 21.71 -2.12
CA GLU A 232 -2.18 21.92 -2.14
C GLU A 232 -1.79 23.16 -2.94
N LYS A 233 -2.43 23.41 -4.09
CA LYS A 233 -2.16 24.61 -4.89
C LYS A 233 -2.36 25.92 -4.14
N ARG A 234 -3.23 25.93 -3.12
CA ARG A 234 -3.53 27.13 -2.33
C ARG A 234 -2.53 27.38 -1.23
N ILE A 235 -1.94 26.32 -0.69
CA ILE A 235 -1.04 26.39 0.46
C ILE A 235 0.45 26.37 0.05
N SER A 236 0.75 25.85 -1.14
CA SER A 236 2.12 25.78 -1.66
C SER A 236 2.60 27.16 -2.12
N ASN A 237 3.80 27.52 -1.68
CA ASN A 237 4.55 28.70 -2.11
C ASN A 237 5.86 28.35 -2.81
N GLY A 238 6.16 27.05 -3.00
CA GLY A 238 7.39 26.55 -3.57
C GLY A 238 8.56 26.38 -2.56
N GLU A 239 8.31 26.67 -1.28
CA GLU A 239 9.31 26.59 -0.20
C GLU A 239 8.93 25.56 0.88
N GLY A 240 8.15 24.54 0.50
CA GLY A 240 7.72 23.50 1.42
C GLY A 240 8.89 22.71 2.02
N LEU A 241 8.61 22.03 3.12
CA LEU A 241 9.61 21.28 3.91
C LEU A 241 10.39 20.25 3.09
N LEU A 242 9.79 19.72 2.02
CA LEU A 242 10.34 18.62 1.21
C LEU A 242 10.82 19.07 -0.18
N VAL A 243 11.09 20.34 -0.40
CA VAL A 243 11.56 20.89 -1.71
C VAL A 243 12.73 20.10 -2.30
N ASN A 244 13.71 19.72 -1.48
CA ASN A 244 14.88 18.93 -1.89
C ASN A 244 14.83 17.49 -1.39
N GLY A 245 13.66 17.03 -0.98
CA GLY A 245 13.43 15.70 -0.43
C GLY A 245 12.42 14.88 -1.24
N ILE A 246 11.89 13.85 -0.62
CA ILE A 246 10.86 12.98 -1.18
C ILE A 246 9.66 12.98 -0.24
N SER A 247 8.45 13.08 -0.82
CA SER A 247 7.19 12.86 -0.12
C SER A 247 6.62 11.49 -0.48
N ILE A 248 6.47 10.59 0.48
CA ILE A 248 5.96 9.23 0.22
C ILE A 248 4.67 9.02 1.00
N SER A 249 3.57 8.69 0.30
CA SER A 249 2.27 8.35 0.89
C SER A 249 1.68 9.43 1.81
N ASN A 250 2.03 10.68 1.59
CA ASN A 250 1.46 11.83 2.32
C ASN A 250 0.18 12.35 1.62
N MET A 251 -0.52 13.24 2.30
CA MET A 251 -1.64 13.97 1.70
C MET A 251 -1.13 15.03 0.71
N PHE A 252 -0.07 15.76 1.06
CA PHE A 252 0.54 16.82 0.26
C PHE A 252 2.01 16.52 -0.03
N SER A 253 2.55 17.15 -1.09
CA SER A 253 3.92 16.90 -1.52
C SER A 253 4.99 17.65 -0.72
N GLY A 254 4.63 18.71 0.01
CA GLY A 254 5.60 19.58 0.66
C GLY A 254 6.57 20.21 -0.33
N ASP A 255 6.09 20.50 -1.55
CA ASP A 255 6.84 21.01 -2.70
C ASP A 255 7.98 20.08 -3.20
N SER A 256 7.94 18.80 -2.79
CA SER A 256 8.85 17.79 -3.34
C SER A 256 8.64 17.58 -4.84
N LYS A 257 9.73 17.46 -5.58
CA LYS A 257 9.69 17.05 -7.00
C LYS A 257 9.33 15.56 -7.17
N SER A 258 9.67 14.73 -6.18
CA SER A 258 9.36 13.29 -6.15
C SER A 258 8.36 13.01 -5.04
N ALA A 259 7.11 12.74 -5.41
CA ALA A 259 6.03 12.54 -4.45
C ALA A 259 5.20 11.28 -4.77
N PRO A 260 5.82 10.08 -4.70
CA PRO A 260 5.11 8.83 -4.98
C PRO A 260 4.02 8.58 -3.95
N LEU A 261 2.86 8.08 -4.42
CA LEU A 261 1.68 7.77 -3.61
C LEU A 261 1.11 8.93 -2.79
N THR A 262 1.53 10.15 -3.08
CA THR A 262 1.01 11.35 -2.42
C THR A 262 -0.32 11.78 -3.02
N SER A 263 -1.34 11.99 -2.17
CA SER A 263 -2.73 12.22 -2.59
C SER A 263 -2.87 13.39 -3.56
N SER A 264 -2.18 14.50 -3.32
CA SER A 264 -2.21 15.68 -4.19
C SER A 264 -1.59 15.46 -5.58
N ARG A 265 -0.75 14.45 -5.74
CA ARG A 265 -0.15 14.07 -7.03
C ARG A 265 -0.93 12.96 -7.73
N LEU A 266 -1.71 12.17 -6.99
CA LEU A 266 -2.57 11.11 -7.52
C LEU A 266 -3.92 11.61 -8.03
N GLY A 267 -4.35 12.81 -7.67
CA GLY A 267 -5.70 13.33 -7.83
C GLY A 267 -6.28 13.40 -9.25
N LYS A 268 -5.51 13.06 -10.28
CA LYS A 268 -6.00 12.81 -11.64
C LYS A 268 -5.61 11.41 -12.07
N ILE A 269 -6.38 10.42 -11.60
CA ILE A 269 -6.29 9.03 -12.06
C ILE A 269 -6.43 8.89 -13.60
N THR A 270 -6.83 9.94 -14.30
CA THR A 270 -6.94 9.98 -15.76
C THR A 270 -5.61 9.92 -16.51
N ASN A 271 -4.49 10.29 -15.90
CA ASN A 271 -3.14 10.21 -16.46
C ASN A 271 -2.29 9.18 -15.69
N ILE A 272 -2.75 7.93 -15.69
CA ILE A 272 -2.08 6.79 -15.04
C ILE A 272 -0.84 6.31 -15.85
N ASN A 273 -0.11 7.20 -16.45
CA ASN A 273 1.24 6.93 -16.93
C ASN A 273 2.29 7.09 -15.81
N ASN A 274 1.84 7.14 -14.58
CA ASN A 274 2.74 7.30 -13.45
C ASN A 274 3.38 5.93 -13.14
N GLU A 275 4.67 5.82 -13.40
CA GLU A 275 5.49 4.63 -13.17
C GLU A 275 5.33 4.09 -11.74
N THR A 276 5.06 4.95 -10.79
CA THR A 276 4.79 4.64 -9.38
C THR A 276 3.51 3.84 -9.16
N LEU A 277 2.39 4.28 -9.76
CA LEU A 277 1.13 3.54 -9.69
C LEU A 277 1.25 2.19 -10.36
N ASN A 278 1.97 2.15 -11.49
CA ASN A 278 2.25 0.93 -12.21
C ASN A 278 3.00 -0.08 -11.33
N THR A 279 4.02 0.36 -10.62
CA THR A 279 4.87 -0.54 -9.81
C THR A 279 4.16 -1.00 -8.55
N VAL A 280 3.36 -0.14 -7.91
CA VAL A 280 2.71 -0.45 -6.63
C VAL A 280 1.43 -1.27 -6.82
N PHE A 281 0.59 -0.92 -7.82
CA PHE A 281 -0.71 -1.57 -8.00
C PHE A 281 -0.72 -2.70 -9.02
N LEU A 282 0.30 -2.80 -9.86
CA LEU A 282 0.34 -3.80 -10.93
C LEU A 282 1.38 -4.88 -10.73
N ASP A 283 2.19 -4.77 -9.73
CA ASP A 283 2.90 -5.93 -9.24
C ASP A 283 1.87 -6.86 -8.59
N ALA A 284 1.64 -8.02 -9.20
CA ALA A 284 0.71 -9.04 -8.71
C ALA A 284 0.96 -9.35 -7.21
N TYR A 285 2.21 -9.31 -6.77
CA TYR A 285 2.63 -9.50 -5.39
C TYR A 285 2.11 -8.39 -4.45
N ASN A 286 2.32 -7.13 -4.78
CA ASN A 286 1.90 -6.01 -3.94
C ASN A 286 0.38 -5.92 -3.86
N PHE A 287 -0.28 -6.21 -4.97
CA PHE A 287 -1.73 -6.20 -5.02
C PHE A 287 -2.34 -7.24 -4.08
N GLN A 288 -1.86 -8.47 -4.14
CA GLN A 288 -2.37 -9.57 -3.29
C GLN A 288 -2.13 -9.29 -1.81
N ARG A 289 -0.98 -8.70 -1.47
CA ARG A 289 -0.70 -8.23 -0.12
C ARG A 289 -1.70 -7.17 0.33
N ILE A 290 -1.99 -6.18 -0.51
CA ILE A 290 -2.99 -5.13 -0.22
C ILE A 290 -4.36 -5.77 -0.04
N PHE A 291 -4.75 -6.71 -0.89
CA PHE A 291 -6.02 -7.42 -0.77
C PHE A 291 -6.09 -8.30 0.48
N ALA A 292 -5.05 -9.04 0.79
CA ALA A 292 -4.97 -9.83 2.02
C ALA A 292 -5.05 -8.95 3.27
N MET A 293 -4.36 -7.80 3.26
CA MET A 293 -4.45 -6.82 4.35
C MET A 293 -5.86 -6.21 4.46
N PHE A 294 -6.50 -5.93 3.35
CA PHE A 294 -7.88 -5.44 3.33
C PHE A 294 -8.86 -6.45 3.95
N ILE A 295 -8.77 -7.73 3.56
CA ILE A 295 -9.57 -8.80 4.19
C ILE A 295 -9.25 -8.93 5.67
N TRP A 296 -7.95 -8.90 6.03
CA TRP A 296 -7.53 -8.93 7.44
C TRP A 296 -8.12 -7.78 8.25
N ASP A 297 -8.14 -6.57 7.70
CA ASP A 297 -8.71 -5.38 8.33
C ASP A 297 -10.21 -5.56 8.59
N ILE A 298 -10.95 -6.12 7.62
CA ILE A 298 -12.37 -6.47 7.79
C ILE A 298 -12.55 -7.46 8.94
N LEU A 299 -11.74 -8.53 8.99
CA LEU A 299 -11.83 -9.55 10.04
C LEU A 299 -11.50 -8.97 11.42
N VAL A 300 -10.49 -8.12 11.52
CA VAL A 300 -10.13 -7.42 12.76
C VAL A 300 -11.24 -6.46 13.18
N GLU A 301 -11.87 -5.76 12.24
CA GLU A 301 -13.01 -4.89 12.54
C GLU A 301 -14.20 -5.67 13.05
N LEU A 302 -14.58 -6.77 12.39
CA LEU A 302 -15.66 -7.66 12.85
C LEU A 302 -15.39 -8.20 14.24
N LYS A 303 -14.16 -8.68 14.50
CA LYS A 303 -13.75 -9.14 15.84
C LYS A 303 -13.88 -8.02 16.88
N SER A 304 -13.46 -6.81 16.55
CA SER A 304 -13.56 -5.65 17.42
C SER A 304 -15.01 -5.25 17.67
N GLN A 305 -15.86 -5.29 16.66
CA GLN A 305 -17.31 -5.01 16.81
C GLN A 305 -17.98 -6.01 17.73
N VAL A 306 -17.71 -7.31 17.57
CA VAL A 306 -18.24 -8.38 18.44
C VAL A 306 -17.76 -8.15 19.88
N LYS A 307 -16.46 -7.88 20.06
CA LYS A 307 -15.89 -7.58 21.39
C LYS A 307 -16.57 -6.36 22.04
N HIS A 308 -16.73 -5.26 21.29
CA HIS A 308 -17.38 -4.04 21.79
C HIS A 308 -18.86 -4.26 22.07
N TYR A 309 -19.52 -5.16 21.32
CA TYR A 309 -20.89 -5.56 21.61
C TYR A 309 -21.00 -6.30 22.93
N VAL A 310 -20.13 -7.28 23.16
CA VAL A 310 -20.12 -8.12 24.38
C VAL A 310 -19.84 -7.30 25.64
N ILE A 311 -18.92 -6.31 25.58
CA ILE A 311 -18.54 -5.48 26.74
C ILE A 311 -19.27 -4.13 26.77
N ASP A 312 -20.34 -3.97 25.96
CA ASP A 312 -21.21 -2.79 25.86
C ASP A 312 -20.47 -1.43 25.75
N ILE A 313 -19.39 -1.39 24.97
CA ILE A 313 -18.69 -0.12 24.69
C ILE A 313 -19.52 0.73 23.74
N LYS A 314 -19.78 1.97 24.12
CA LYS A 314 -20.47 3.00 23.33
C LYS A 314 -19.62 4.28 23.24
N PRO A 315 -19.67 5.03 22.11
CA PRO A 315 -20.38 4.72 20.87
C PRO A 315 -19.71 3.59 20.09
N ARG A 316 -20.52 2.80 19.38
CA ARG A 316 -20.03 1.77 18.46
C ARG A 316 -19.62 2.46 17.17
N LEU A 317 -18.36 2.82 17.07
CA LEU A 317 -17.81 3.46 15.87
C LEU A 317 -17.64 2.40 14.76
N ARG A 318 -18.20 2.70 13.58
CA ARG A 318 -17.83 2.01 12.35
C ARG A 318 -16.59 2.69 11.79
N ARG A 319 -15.56 1.94 11.48
CA ARG A 319 -14.51 2.43 10.60
C ARG A 319 -15.14 2.49 9.21
N GLY A 320 -15.11 3.67 8.61
CA GLY A 320 -15.77 3.94 7.34
C GLY A 320 -15.14 3.21 6.16
#